data_dc04694929b3f785b66a9a50f4000deb
#
_entry.id   dc04694929b3f785b66a9a50f4000deb
#
_cell.length_a   1.000
_cell.length_b   1.000
_cell.length_c   1.000
_cell.angle_alpha   90.00
_cell.angle_beta   90.00
_cell.angle_gamma   90.00
#
_symmetry.space_group_name_H-M   'P 1'
#
loop_
_entity.id
_entity.type
_entity.pdbx_description
1 polymer ?
#
loop_
_entity_poly.entity_id
_entity_poly.type
_entity_poly.pdbx_seq_one_letter_code
_entity_poly.pdbx_strand_id
1 'polypeptide(L)'
;SPFDLIGLNIEPYKSVETSNVEEDLIIISKQESENELISDSPFSHLHVHSQFSILQSTIDIKALVNKAADIGMPAVGLTDHTNMFGAYKFIDSVLNHPVNANLKKGQKPILKAVLGCELNVCKNHNDKTVKDHGSQVPFFCKNKNGFHNLAKLSSIGNVAGFYYIPRVDKDLITDYKQDLIALTGSTYGTIPNLILNVGEAQAEEEFKWWHNEFGDDFYVEINRHKLDE
;
A
#
# COMPACT_ATOMS: atom_id res chain seq x y z
N SER A 1 -17.96 3.80 -13.81
CA SER A 1 -17.64 4.52 -12.56
C SER A 1 -16.15 4.84 -12.51
N PRO A 2 -15.71 5.99 -11.96
CA PRO A 2 -14.29 6.27 -11.74
C PRO A 2 -13.59 5.21 -10.88
N PHE A 3 -14.34 4.40 -10.17
CA PHE A 3 -13.84 3.35 -9.29
C PHE A 3 -13.61 1.99 -9.99
N ASP A 4 -14.06 1.83 -11.26
CA ASP A 4 -13.76 0.63 -12.05
C ASP A 4 -12.31 0.61 -12.58
N LEU A 5 -11.50 1.60 -12.18
CA LEU A 5 -10.12 1.80 -12.61
C LEU A 5 -9.09 1.00 -11.80
N ILE A 6 -9.52 0.35 -10.71
CA ILE A 6 -8.63 -0.47 -9.87
C ILE A 6 -8.71 -1.92 -10.35
N GLY A 7 -8.31 -2.16 -11.58
CA GLY A 7 -8.17 -3.50 -12.12
C GLY A 7 -6.71 -3.94 -12.08
N LEU A 8 -6.19 -4.24 -10.90
CA LEU A 8 -4.95 -5.00 -10.77
C LEU A 8 -5.30 -6.47 -11.08
N ASN A 9 -4.99 -6.92 -12.28
CA ASN A 9 -5.02 -8.34 -12.60
C ASN A 9 -3.68 -8.92 -12.08
N ILE A 10 -3.65 -9.29 -10.80
CA ILE A 10 -2.51 -9.95 -10.18
C ILE A 10 -2.83 -11.44 -10.21
N GLU A 11 -2.06 -12.22 -10.95
CA GLU A 11 -2.16 -13.68 -10.87
C GLU A 11 -1.67 -14.15 -9.50
N PRO A 12 -2.41 -15.08 -8.84
CA PRO A 12 -2.01 -15.56 -7.53
C PRO A 12 -0.69 -16.33 -7.62
N TYR A 13 0.23 -16.01 -6.72
CA TYR A 13 1.48 -16.74 -6.54
C TYR A 13 1.17 -18.18 -6.11
N LYS A 14 1.65 -19.17 -6.89
CA LYS A 14 1.57 -20.57 -6.48
C LYS A 14 2.64 -20.84 -5.41
N SER A 15 2.21 -21.28 -4.23
CA SER A 15 3.08 -21.69 -3.15
C SER A 15 4.07 -22.77 -3.63
N VAL A 16 5.36 -22.52 -3.48
CA VAL A 16 6.42 -23.52 -3.67
C VAL A 16 6.58 -24.25 -2.33
N GLU A 17 6.35 -25.55 -2.33
CA GLU A 17 6.70 -26.40 -1.18
C GLU A 17 8.20 -26.41 -0.97
N THR A 18 8.63 -26.12 0.26
CA THR A 18 10.04 -26.11 0.65
C THR A 18 10.62 -27.52 0.69
N SER A 19 11.55 -27.83 -0.21
CA SER A 19 12.44 -29.02 -0.07
C SER A 19 13.80 -28.74 -0.69
N ASN A 20 14.84 -28.87 0.16
CA ASN A 20 16.26 -29.05 -0.08
C ASN A 20 17.15 -27.87 -0.53
N VAL A 21 18.18 -27.65 0.27
CA VAL A 21 19.26 -26.61 0.14
C VAL A 21 20.04 -26.69 -1.21
N GLU A 22 20.02 -27.80 -1.92
CA GLU A 22 20.63 -27.91 -3.27
C GLU A 22 19.73 -27.28 -4.36
N GLU A 23 18.42 -27.20 -4.15
CA GLU A 23 17.51 -26.51 -5.07
C GLU A 23 17.61 -24.98 -4.96
N ASP A 24 17.96 -24.45 -3.78
CA ASP A 24 18.14 -23.01 -3.56
C ASP A 24 19.32 -22.43 -4.35
N LEU A 25 20.38 -23.21 -4.55
CA LEU A 25 21.53 -22.80 -5.37
C LEU A 25 21.22 -22.79 -6.87
N ILE A 26 20.31 -23.66 -7.33
CA ILE A 26 19.83 -23.68 -8.72
C ILE A 26 18.87 -22.52 -8.96
N ILE A 27 18.11 -22.11 -7.96
CA ILE A 27 17.21 -20.95 -8.01
C ILE A 27 18.03 -19.66 -8.16
N ILE A 28 19.16 -19.52 -7.46
CA ILE A 28 20.05 -18.35 -7.56
C ILE A 28 20.67 -18.23 -8.97
N SER A 29 21.07 -19.35 -9.59
CA SER A 29 21.64 -19.33 -10.95
C SER A 29 20.57 -19.11 -12.05
N LYS A 30 19.31 -19.44 -11.81
CA LYS A 30 18.18 -19.07 -12.68
C LYS A 30 17.78 -17.60 -12.53
N GLN A 31 17.98 -16.99 -11.36
CA GLN A 31 17.67 -15.59 -11.12
C GLN A 31 18.51 -14.61 -11.96
N GLU A 32 19.72 -15.00 -12.41
CA GLU A 32 20.50 -14.15 -13.32
C GLU A 32 19.87 -14.05 -14.71
N SER A 33 19.23 -15.10 -15.20
CA SER A 33 18.49 -15.07 -16.48
C SER A 33 17.09 -14.45 -16.36
N GLU A 34 16.47 -14.49 -15.18
CA GLU A 34 15.19 -13.85 -14.90
C GLU A 34 15.34 -12.34 -14.59
N ASN A 35 16.51 -11.90 -14.12
CA ASN A 35 16.81 -10.48 -13.90
C ASN A 35 16.80 -9.66 -15.21
N GLU A 36 17.10 -10.26 -16.37
CA GLU A 36 16.91 -9.61 -17.67
C GLU A 36 15.43 -9.44 -18.03
N LEU A 37 14.56 -10.37 -17.62
CA LEU A 37 13.10 -10.30 -17.83
C LEU A 37 12.42 -9.30 -16.89
N ILE A 38 12.97 -9.08 -15.69
CA ILE A 38 12.43 -8.13 -14.72
C ILE A 38 12.78 -6.68 -15.09
N SER A 39 13.89 -6.44 -15.82
CA SER A 39 14.29 -5.08 -16.22
C SER A 39 13.29 -4.40 -17.14
N ASP A 40 12.53 -5.16 -17.92
CA ASP A 40 11.52 -4.67 -18.87
C ASP A 40 10.09 -4.68 -18.30
N SER A 41 9.90 -5.16 -17.05
CA SER A 41 8.58 -5.17 -16.42
C SER A 41 8.13 -3.76 -16.05
N PRO A 42 6.91 -3.37 -16.41
CA PRO A 42 6.40 -2.04 -16.09
C PRO A 42 6.31 -1.87 -14.56
N PHE A 43 6.98 -0.84 -14.05
CA PHE A 43 7.02 -0.52 -12.63
C PHE A 43 6.05 0.60 -12.27
N SER A 44 5.47 0.55 -11.07
CA SER A 44 4.60 1.59 -10.51
C SER A 44 4.96 1.86 -9.06
N HIS A 45 5.12 3.13 -8.69
CA HIS A 45 5.19 3.52 -7.29
C HIS A 45 3.78 3.47 -6.68
N LEU A 46 3.59 2.65 -5.66
CA LEU A 46 2.30 2.50 -4.98
C LEU A 46 2.28 3.22 -3.63
N HIS A 47 3.31 3.06 -2.80
CA HIS A 47 3.41 3.68 -1.48
C HIS A 47 4.06 5.07 -1.61
N VAL A 48 3.23 6.09 -1.81
CA VAL A 48 3.66 7.47 -2.07
C VAL A 48 2.87 8.45 -1.20
N HIS A 49 3.58 9.36 -0.54
CA HIS A 49 3.00 10.45 0.24
C HIS A 49 3.04 11.75 -0.55
N SER A 50 1.94 12.51 -0.52
CA SER A 50 1.86 13.85 -1.06
C SER A 50 2.04 14.93 0.02
N GLN A 51 1.94 16.19 -0.36
CA GLN A 51 1.94 17.36 0.53
C GLN A 51 0.88 17.30 1.63
N PHE A 52 -0.12 16.41 1.54
CA PHE A 52 -1.11 16.21 2.58
C PHE A 52 -0.62 15.30 3.72
N SER A 53 0.51 14.61 3.54
CA SER A 53 1.28 13.97 4.61
C SER A 53 2.19 15.01 5.26
N ILE A 54 1.60 15.87 6.10
CA ILE A 54 2.24 17.07 6.67
C ILE A 54 3.51 16.67 7.44
N LEU A 55 4.60 17.39 7.22
CA LEU A 55 5.95 17.15 7.74
C LEU A 55 6.64 15.88 7.23
N GLN A 56 6.02 15.11 6.34
CA GLN A 56 6.62 13.89 5.78
C GLN A 56 6.92 14.03 4.29
N SER A 57 6.09 14.78 3.55
CA SER A 57 6.28 14.96 2.11
C SER A 57 5.95 16.38 1.66
N THR A 58 6.65 16.82 0.60
CA THR A 58 6.41 18.09 -0.09
C THR A 58 5.91 17.89 -1.53
N ILE A 59 5.60 16.66 -1.92
CA ILE A 59 5.23 16.30 -3.28
C ILE A 59 3.86 16.89 -3.63
N ASP A 60 3.79 17.79 -4.62
CA ASP A 60 2.52 18.23 -5.20
C ASP A 60 1.89 17.10 -6.03
N ILE A 61 0.59 16.91 -5.88
CA ILE A 61 -0.15 15.80 -6.54
C ILE A 61 -0.06 15.91 -8.08
N LYS A 62 -0.16 17.10 -8.65
CA LYS A 62 -0.04 17.26 -10.10
C LYS A 62 1.37 16.92 -10.58
N ALA A 63 2.39 17.35 -9.83
CA ALA A 63 3.78 17.02 -10.14
C ALA A 63 4.04 15.52 -10.09
N LEU A 64 3.46 14.81 -9.10
CA LEU A 64 3.51 13.35 -8.99
C LEU A 64 2.90 12.67 -10.22
N VAL A 65 1.68 13.06 -10.59
CA VAL A 65 0.95 12.47 -11.73
C VAL A 65 1.67 12.74 -13.04
N ASN A 66 2.14 13.98 -13.28
CA ASN A 66 2.91 14.33 -14.46
C ASN A 66 4.19 13.48 -14.55
N LYS A 67 4.94 13.37 -13.43
CA LYS A 67 6.17 12.58 -13.42
C LYS A 67 5.93 11.10 -13.70
N ALA A 68 4.87 10.51 -13.13
CA ALA A 68 4.50 9.12 -13.39
C ALA A 68 4.16 8.89 -14.88
N ALA A 69 3.42 9.83 -15.49
CA ALA A 69 3.11 9.78 -16.92
C ALA A 69 4.37 9.95 -17.80
N ASP A 70 5.24 10.90 -17.46
CA ASP A 70 6.47 11.21 -18.24
C ASP A 70 7.43 10.02 -18.30
N ILE A 71 7.52 9.22 -17.23
CA ILE A 71 8.37 8.03 -17.18
C ILE A 71 7.64 6.75 -17.57
N GLY A 72 6.40 6.86 -18.07
CA GLY A 72 5.65 5.76 -18.65
C GLY A 72 5.11 4.76 -17.63
N MET A 73 4.90 5.14 -16.38
CA MET A 73 4.30 4.24 -15.39
C MET A 73 2.88 3.86 -15.80
N PRO A 74 2.49 2.56 -15.71
CA PRO A 74 1.11 2.14 -15.99
C PRO A 74 0.13 2.52 -14.88
N ALA A 75 0.64 2.78 -13.67
CA ALA A 75 -0.14 3.22 -12.53
C ALA A 75 0.70 4.09 -11.59
N VAL A 76 0.02 4.87 -10.75
CA VAL A 76 0.64 5.60 -9.65
C VAL A 76 -0.24 5.50 -8.41
N GLY A 77 0.38 5.26 -7.25
CA GLY A 77 -0.28 5.21 -5.95
C GLY A 77 -0.29 6.54 -5.23
N LEU A 78 -1.26 6.70 -4.34
CA LEU A 78 -1.26 7.74 -3.30
C LEU A 78 -1.71 7.11 -1.98
N THR A 79 -0.86 7.18 -0.95
CA THR A 79 -1.08 6.60 0.38
C THR A 79 -0.72 7.61 1.46
N ASP A 80 -1.36 8.79 1.42
CA ASP A 80 -1.10 9.83 2.42
C ASP A 80 -1.29 9.31 3.85
N HIS A 81 -0.45 9.82 4.76
CA HIS A 81 -0.41 9.37 6.14
C HIS A 81 -1.64 9.82 6.92
N THR A 82 -2.42 8.87 7.40
CA THR A 82 -3.61 9.02 8.25
C THR A 82 -4.77 9.85 7.69
N ASN A 83 -4.70 10.30 6.45
CA ASN A 83 -5.78 11.08 5.83
C ASN A 83 -5.94 10.79 4.34
N MET A 84 -7.10 11.17 3.80
CA MET A 84 -7.44 11.05 2.38
C MET A 84 -7.76 12.41 1.74
N PHE A 85 -7.16 13.49 2.24
CA PHE A 85 -7.47 14.85 1.76
C PHE A 85 -7.05 15.06 0.31
N GLY A 86 -5.97 14.39 -0.12
CA GLY A 86 -5.49 14.41 -1.50
C GLY A 86 -6.31 13.57 -2.48
N ALA A 87 -7.19 12.69 -2.01
CA ALA A 87 -7.84 11.67 -2.82
C ALA A 87 -8.56 12.22 -4.06
N TYR A 88 -9.43 13.22 -3.87
CA TYR A 88 -10.17 13.82 -4.99
C TYR A 88 -9.23 14.46 -6.01
N LYS A 89 -8.31 15.32 -5.54
CA LYS A 89 -7.33 16.01 -6.41
C LYS A 89 -6.47 15.01 -7.18
N PHE A 90 -6.09 13.91 -6.54
CA PHE A 90 -5.30 12.85 -7.15
C PHE A 90 -6.07 12.12 -8.26
N ILE A 91 -7.26 11.63 -7.97
CA ILE A 91 -8.11 10.94 -8.96
C ILE A 91 -8.42 11.87 -10.13
N ASP A 92 -8.82 13.11 -9.85
CA ASP A 92 -9.12 14.11 -10.88
C ASP A 92 -7.89 14.40 -11.76
N SER A 93 -6.71 14.54 -11.16
CA SER A 93 -5.46 14.79 -11.88
C SER A 93 -5.08 13.63 -12.80
N VAL A 94 -5.29 12.37 -12.39
CA VAL A 94 -5.01 11.19 -13.22
C VAL A 94 -6.03 11.05 -14.34
N LEU A 95 -7.33 11.18 -14.04
CA LEU A 95 -8.41 11.03 -15.03
C LEU A 95 -8.33 12.08 -16.14
N ASN A 96 -8.02 13.32 -15.79
CA ASN A 96 -7.95 14.44 -16.72
C ASN A 96 -6.53 14.67 -17.27
N HIS A 97 -5.57 13.79 -16.96
CA HIS A 97 -4.22 13.92 -17.51
C HIS A 97 -4.22 13.71 -19.05
N PRO A 98 -3.44 14.49 -19.83
CA PRO A 98 -3.38 14.37 -21.29
C PRO A 98 -3.13 12.94 -21.79
N VAL A 99 -2.37 12.13 -21.08
CA VAL A 99 -2.12 10.71 -21.43
C VAL A 99 -3.41 9.90 -21.49
N ASN A 100 -4.43 10.28 -20.73
CA ASN A 100 -5.74 9.63 -20.67
C ASN A 100 -6.83 10.35 -21.50
N ALA A 101 -6.55 11.56 -22.02
CA ALA A 101 -7.57 12.43 -22.63
C ALA A 101 -8.23 11.87 -23.90
N ASN A 102 -7.55 10.99 -24.64
CA ASN A 102 -8.04 10.44 -25.91
C ASN A 102 -8.71 9.06 -25.77
N LEU A 103 -8.99 8.61 -24.54
CA LEU A 103 -9.61 7.32 -24.29
C LEU A 103 -11.09 7.34 -24.69
N LYS A 104 -11.49 6.38 -25.51
CA LYS A 104 -12.91 6.15 -25.83
C LYS A 104 -13.61 5.54 -24.60
N LYS A 105 -14.92 5.75 -24.50
CA LYS A 105 -15.74 5.17 -23.44
C LYS A 105 -15.54 3.64 -23.39
N GLY A 106 -15.12 3.13 -22.24
CA GLY A 106 -14.87 1.71 -22.01
C GLY A 106 -13.42 1.25 -22.25
N GLN A 107 -12.52 2.13 -22.71
CA GLN A 107 -11.10 1.81 -22.75
C GLN A 107 -10.46 1.95 -21.36
N LYS A 108 -9.48 1.07 -21.09
CA LYS A 108 -8.68 1.16 -19.86
C LYS A 108 -7.76 2.37 -19.91
N PRO A 109 -7.57 3.10 -18.80
CA PRO A 109 -6.64 4.23 -18.77
C PRO A 109 -5.19 3.76 -19.02
N ILE A 110 -4.39 4.61 -19.67
CA ILE A 110 -2.96 4.38 -19.87
C ILE A 110 -2.23 4.53 -18.54
N LEU A 111 -2.53 5.62 -17.79
CA LEU A 111 -2.08 5.79 -16.40
C LEU A 111 -3.27 5.56 -15.46
N LYS A 112 -3.12 4.63 -14.52
CA LYS A 112 -4.15 4.30 -13.51
C LYS A 112 -3.85 4.99 -12.18
N ALA A 113 -4.90 5.44 -11.50
CA ALA A 113 -4.81 5.87 -10.10
C ALA A 113 -5.01 4.67 -9.16
N VAL A 114 -4.11 4.50 -8.21
CA VAL A 114 -4.25 3.53 -7.10
C VAL A 114 -4.36 4.33 -5.81
N LEU A 115 -5.56 4.40 -5.26
CA LEU A 115 -5.83 5.20 -4.07
C LEU A 115 -5.76 4.36 -2.81
N GLY A 116 -5.02 4.87 -1.83
CA GLY A 116 -4.85 4.27 -0.52
C GLY A 116 -4.72 5.32 0.59
N CYS A 117 -4.38 4.84 1.76
CA CYS A 117 -4.02 5.64 2.94
C CYS A 117 -3.12 4.78 3.83
N GLU A 118 -2.06 5.36 4.36
CA GLU A 118 -1.25 4.73 5.38
C GLU A 118 -1.85 5.06 6.76
N LEU A 119 -2.16 4.03 7.56
CA LEU A 119 -2.76 4.20 8.89
C LEU A 119 -1.80 3.72 9.98
N ASN A 120 -1.85 4.35 11.16
CA ASN A 120 -1.14 3.88 12.35
C ASN A 120 -2.00 2.83 13.06
N VAL A 121 -1.57 1.58 13.02
CA VAL A 121 -2.25 0.46 13.66
C VAL A 121 -1.68 0.23 15.05
N CYS A 122 -2.43 0.58 16.08
CA CYS A 122 -2.07 0.45 17.48
C CYS A 122 -2.76 -0.76 18.15
N LYS A 123 -2.42 -1.04 19.39
CA LYS A 123 -3.02 -2.13 20.14
C LYS A 123 -4.50 -1.87 20.51
N ASN A 124 -4.82 -0.65 20.91
CA ASN A 124 -6.18 -0.20 21.23
C ASN A 124 -6.31 1.30 20.97
N HIS A 125 -7.12 1.67 19.98
CA HIS A 125 -7.29 3.08 19.57
C HIS A 125 -8.00 3.92 20.64
N ASN A 126 -8.77 3.30 21.52
CA ASN A 126 -9.49 3.96 22.62
C ASN A 126 -8.62 4.22 23.85
N ASP A 127 -7.50 3.52 24.00
CA ASP A 127 -6.61 3.72 25.14
C ASP A 127 -5.80 5.01 24.99
N LYS A 128 -6.03 5.95 25.89
CA LYS A 128 -5.34 7.25 25.97
C LYS A 128 -4.37 7.31 27.16
N THR A 129 -4.17 6.19 27.85
CA THR A 129 -3.29 6.11 29.04
C THR A 129 -1.86 5.77 28.68
N VAL A 130 -1.67 5.01 27.60
CA VAL A 130 -0.37 4.57 27.11
C VAL A 130 -0.06 5.25 25.77
N LYS A 131 1.14 5.79 25.63
CA LYS A 131 1.64 6.38 24.39
C LYS A 131 2.02 5.25 23.41
N ASP A 132 1.04 4.78 22.64
CA ASP A 132 1.21 3.81 21.58
C ASP A 132 0.97 4.50 20.24
N HIS A 133 2.03 4.70 19.45
CA HIS A 133 1.94 5.32 18.13
C HIS A 133 1.50 4.33 17.05
N GLY A 134 1.48 3.04 17.36
CA GLY A 134 1.18 2.00 16.40
C GLY A 134 2.28 1.81 15.35
N SER A 135 1.96 0.97 14.38
CA SER A 135 2.80 0.69 13.21
C SER A 135 2.13 1.21 11.95
N GLN A 136 2.92 1.67 10.98
CA GLN A 136 2.43 2.23 9.73
C GLN A 136 2.09 1.13 8.74
N VAL A 137 0.83 1.05 8.35
CA VAL A 137 0.31 0.04 7.43
C VAL A 137 -0.42 0.72 6.29
N PRO A 138 0.04 0.54 5.03
CA PRO A 138 -0.66 1.04 3.86
C PRO A 138 -1.85 0.17 3.51
N PHE A 139 -2.97 0.84 3.21
CA PHE A 139 -4.18 0.21 2.68
C PHE A 139 -4.54 0.81 1.34
N PHE A 140 -5.09 0.00 0.41
CA PHE A 140 -5.59 0.45 -0.88
C PHE A 140 -7.05 0.08 -1.07
N CYS A 141 -7.77 0.93 -1.80
CA CYS A 141 -9.16 0.71 -2.15
C CYS A 141 -9.28 -0.11 -3.42
N LYS A 142 -9.98 -1.25 -3.38
CA LYS A 142 -10.29 -2.06 -4.59
C LYS A 142 -11.39 -1.44 -5.44
N ASN A 143 -12.33 -0.73 -4.80
CA ASN A 143 -13.51 -0.16 -5.43
C ASN A 143 -14.10 0.97 -4.57
N LYS A 144 -15.30 1.45 -4.94
CA LYS A 144 -16.00 2.54 -4.23
C LYS A 144 -16.33 2.16 -2.77
N ASN A 145 -16.70 0.91 -2.52
CA ASN A 145 -17.00 0.46 -1.15
C ASN A 145 -15.72 0.50 -0.28
N GLY A 146 -14.59 -0.02 -0.81
CA GLY A 146 -13.29 0.10 -0.15
C GLY A 146 -12.88 1.55 0.13
N PHE A 147 -13.17 2.49 -0.80
CA PHE A 147 -12.95 3.91 -0.54
C PHE A 147 -13.75 4.42 0.66
N HIS A 148 -15.04 4.05 0.77
CA HIS A 148 -15.85 4.46 1.92
C HIS A 148 -15.35 3.84 3.22
N ASN A 149 -14.95 2.57 3.20
CA ASN A 149 -14.41 1.88 4.36
C ASN A 149 -13.08 2.52 4.81
N LEU A 150 -12.17 2.80 3.88
CA LEU A 150 -10.89 3.43 4.21
C LEU A 150 -11.08 4.87 4.72
N ALA A 151 -11.99 5.64 4.11
CA ALA A 151 -12.35 6.97 4.59
C ALA A 151 -12.96 6.92 6.00
N LYS A 152 -13.73 5.88 6.32
CA LYS A 152 -14.29 5.65 7.65
C LYS A 152 -13.20 5.34 8.66
N LEU A 153 -12.27 4.42 8.34
CA LEU A 153 -11.11 4.12 9.18
C LEU A 153 -10.27 5.36 9.46
N SER A 154 -9.93 6.12 8.43
CA SER A 154 -9.20 7.39 8.58
C SER A 154 -9.95 8.37 9.48
N SER A 155 -11.27 8.52 9.30
CA SER A 155 -12.09 9.43 10.11
C SER A 155 -12.15 9.01 11.57
N ILE A 156 -12.36 7.72 11.86
CA ILE A 156 -12.38 7.18 13.23
C ILE A 156 -11.00 7.37 13.88
N GLY A 157 -9.92 7.07 13.14
CA GLY A 157 -8.56 7.28 13.64
C GLY A 157 -8.28 8.72 14.04
N ASN A 158 -8.77 9.69 13.26
CA ASN A 158 -8.60 11.13 13.53
C ASN A 158 -9.52 11.64 14.66
N VAL A 159 -10.73 11.10 14.82
CA VAL A 159 -11.71 11.60 15.81
C VAL A 159 -11.63 10.82 17.13
N ALA A 160 -11.85 9.52 17.07
CA ALA A 160 -11.88 8.67 18.26
C ALA A 160 -10.48 8.13 18.62
N GLY A 161 -9.69 7.72 17.63
CA GLY A 161 -8.37 7.12 17.82
C GLY A 161 -7.24 8.11 18.12
N PHE A 162 -7.47 9.43 18.00
CA PHE A 162 -6.43 10.42 18.16
C PHE A 162 -5.88 10.45 19.61
N TYR A 163 -4.59 10.16 19.71
CA TYR A 163 -3.80 10.37 20.92
C TYR A 163 -2.34 10.60 20.52
N TYR A 164 -1.90 11.87 20.50
CA TYR A 164 -0.70 12.38 19.83
C TYR A 164 -0.73 12.28 18.31
N ILE A 165 -1.19 11.17 17.75
CA ILE A 165 -1.38 10.92 16.32
C ILE A 165 -2.71 10.17 16.11
N PRO A 166 -3.29 10.21 14.88
CA PRO A 166 -4.44 9.39 14.53
C PRO A 166 -4.06 7.89 14.54
N ARG A 167 -4.92 7.05 15.14
CA ARG A 167 -4.67 5.61 15.28
C ARG A 167 -5.93 4.81 15.04
N VAL A 168 -5.75 3.62 14.49
CA VAL A 168 -6.77 2.57 14.41
C VAL A 168 -6.25 1.31 15.09
N ASP A 169 -7.10 0.33 15.34
CA ASP A 169 -6.69 -0.97 15.84
C ASP A 169 -7.25 -2.11 15.00
N LYS A 170 -6.90 -3.33 15.35
CA LYS A 170 -7.30 -4.54 14.62
C LYS A 170 -8.81 -4.75 14.59
N ASP A 171 -9.52 -4.38 15.65
CA ASP A 171 -10.98 -4.52 15.70
C ASP A 171 -11.65 -3.62 14.65
N LEU A 172 -11.23 -2.35 14.56
CA LEU A 172 -11.70 -1.44 13.53
C LEU A 172 -11.33 -1.92 12.12
N ILE A 173 -10.12 -2.46 11.94
CA ILE A 173 -9.69 -3.01 10.65
C ILE A 173 -10.60 -4.18 10.26
N THR A 174 -10.87 -5.11 11.16
CA THR A 174 -11.78 -6.25 10.91
C THR A 174 -13.18 -5.77 10.49
N ASP A 175 -13.71 -4.72 11.14
CA ASP A 175 -15.03 -4.17 10.84
C ASP A 175 -15.10 -3.50 9.45
N TYR A 176 -14.00 -2.90 8.97
CA TYR A 176 -13.98 -2.08 7.75
C TYR A 176 -13.04 -2.59 6.64
N LYS A 177 -12.46 -3.79 6.77
CA LYS A 177 -11.50 -4.36 5.79
C LYS A 177 -12.08 -4.67 4.43
N GLN A 178 -13.40 -4.79 4.30
CA GLN A 178 -14.05 -5.20 3.07
C GLN A 178 -13.66 -4.29 1.89
N ASP A 179 -13.24 -4.92 0.78
CA ASP A 179 -12.76 -4.23 -0.43
C ASP A 179 -11.49 -3.37 -0.24
N LEU A 180 -10.68 -3.71 0.77
CA LEU A 180 -9.35 -3.17 0.97
C LEU A 180 -8.27 -4.20 0.64
N ILE A 181 -7.12 -3.70 0.24
CA ILE A 181 -5.83 -4.42 0.17
C ILE A 181 -4.96 -3.86 1.27
N ALA A 182 -4.23 -4.72 1.99
CA ALA A 182 -3.26 -4.31 3.01
C ALA A 182 -1.85 -4.72 2.61
N LEU A 183 -0.85 -3.88 2.95
CA LEU A 183 0.57 -4.22 2.83
C LEU A 183 1.20 -4.41 4.20
N THR A 184 2.33 -5.13 4.26
CA THR A 184 3.13 -5.24 5.49
C THR A 184 3.70 -3.90 5.97
N GLY A 185 3.73 -2.91 5.11
CA GLY A 185 4.38 -1.63 5.34
C GLY A 185 5.91 -1.70 5.21
N SER A 186 6.54 -0.54 5.34
CA SER A 186 8.00 -0.39 5.34
C SER A 186 8.58 -0.85 6.69
N THR A 187 9.81 -0.46 7.02
CA THR A 187 10.45 -0.74 8.32
C THR A 187 9.64 -0.28 9.55
N TYR A 188 8.69 0.63 9.37
CA TYR A 188 7.74 1.09 10.38
C TYR A 188 6.43 0.29 10.40
N GLY A 189 6.27 -0.67 9.49
CA GLY A 189 5.15 -1.61 9.48
C GLY A 189 5.21 -2.60 10.65
N THR A 190 4.07 -3.21 11.00
CA THR A 190 3.98 -4.09 12.18
C THR A 190 4.93 -5.29 12.07
N ILE A 191 4.89 -5.99 10.95
CA ILE A 191 5.68 -7.22 10.76
C ILE A 191 7.18 -6.91 10.66
N PRO A 192 7.65 -5.98 9.79
CA PRO A 192 9.07 -5.63 9.74
C PRO A 192 9.62 -5.12 11.08
N ASN A 193 8.83 -4.34 11.83
CA ASN A 193 9.22 -3.86 13.14
C ASN A 193 9.39 -5.01 14.14
N LEU A 194 8.50 -6.00 14.13
CA LEU A 194 8.63 -7.19 14.98
C LEU A 194 9.86 -8.01 14.62
N ILE A 195 10.16 -8.23 13.35
CA ILE A 195 11.38 -8.94 12.92
C ILE A 195 12.63 -8.24 13.46
N LEU A 196 12.68 -6.92 13.33
CA LEU A 196 13.87 -6.13 13.67
C LEU A 196 14.08 -5.97 15.19
N ASN A 197 12.99 -5.85 15.97
CA ASN A 197 13.08 -5.40 17.35
C ASN A 197 12.59 -6.41 18.39
N VAL A 198 11.88 -7.46 18.01
CA VAL A 198 11.26 -8.41 18.96
C VAL A 198 11.63 -9.85 18.67
N GLY A 199 11.39 -10.34 17.45
CA GLY A 199 11.73 -11.68 17.02
C GLY A 199 10.81 -12.25 15.94
N GLU A 200 11.30 -13.26 15.25
CA GLU A 200 10.62 -13.90 14.11
C GLU A 200 9.30 -14.59 14.52
N ALA A 201 9.25 -15.21 15.69
CA ALA A 201 8.05 -15.91 16.16
C ALA A 201 6.85 -14.96 16.33
N GLN A 202 7.08 -13.76 16.90
CA GLN A 202 6.06 -12.74 17.03
C GLN A 202 5.66 -12.14 15.69
N ALA A 203 6.62 -11.97 14.78
CA ALA A 203 6.36 -11.51 13.43
C ALA A 203 5.52 -12.52 12.63
N GLU A 204 5.78 -13.83 12.79
CA GLU A 204 5.00 -14.89 12.16
C GLU A 204 3.54 -14.92 12.66
N GLU A 205 3.33 -14.78 13.98
CA GLU A 205 1.98 -14.71 14.56
C GLU A 205 1.21 -13.47 14.02
N GLU A 206 1.89 -12.35 13.92
CA GLU A 206 1.33 -11.12 13.36
C GLU A 206 1.00 -11.31 11.87
N PHE A 207 1.91 -11.90 11.09
CA PHE A 207 1.68 -12.20 9.68
C PHE A 207 0.48 -13.11 9.48
N LYS A 208 0.34 -14.16 10.30
CA LYS A 208 -0.81 -15.07 10.26
C LYS A 208 -2.14 -14.34 10.49
N TRP A 209 -2.17 -13.38 11.42
CA TRP A 209 -3.37 -12.57 11.65
C TRP A 209 -3.74 -11.77 10.39
N TRP A 210 -2.78 -11.04 9.82
CA TRP A 210 -3.02 -10.24 8.62
C TRP A 210 -3.45 -11.10 7.44
N HIS A 211 -2.80 -12.22 7.22
CA HIS A 211 -3.15 -13.16 6.16
C HIS A 211 -4.55 -13.77 6.36
N ASN A 212 -4.92 -14.11 7.59
CA ASN A 212 -6.27 -14.62 7.88
C ASN A 212 -7.36 -13.56 7.63
N GLU A 213 -7.07 -12.29 7.91
CA GLU A 213 -8.03 -11.19 7.72
C GLU A 213 -8.20 -10.79 6.25
N PHE A 214 -7.12 -10.77 5.47
CA PHE A 214 -7.12 -10.24 4.11
C PHE A 214 -6.93 -11.31 3.02
N GLY A 215 -6.44 -12.50 3.34
CA GLY A 215 -6.18 -13.57 2.36
C GLY A 215 -5.31 -13.11 1.20
N ASP A 216 -5.81 -13.27 -0.03
CA ASP A 216 -5.13 -12.85 -1.27
C ASP A 216 -5.03 -11.32 -1.44
N ASP A 217 -5.65 -10.54 -0.57
CA ASP A 217 -5.57 -9.07 -0.54
C ASP A 217 -4.48 -8.57 0.45
N PHE A 218 -3.64 -9.46 0.97
CA PHE A 218 -2.49 -9.12 1.80
C PHE A 218 -1.19 -9.31 1.05
N TYR A 219 -0.35 -8.27 0.96
CA TYR A 219 0.90 -8.30 0.21
C TYR A 219 2.09 -7.90 1.08
N VAL A 220 3.23 -8.54 0.81
CA VAL A 220 4.52 -8.14 1.39
C VAL A 220 5.05 -6.95 0.59
N GLU A 221 5.35 -5.86 1.28
CA GLU A 221 6.00 -4.69 0.69
C GLU A 221 7.51 -4.82 0.79
N ILE A 222 8.19 -4.63 -0.34
CA ILE A 222 9.65 -4.60 -0.40
C ILE A 222 10.08 -3.21 -0.85
N ASN A 223 10.76 -2.48 0.04
CA ASN A 223 11.34 -1.18 -0.24
C ASN A 223 12.83 -1.33 -0.55
N ARG A 224 13.26 -0.82 -1.71
CA ARG A 224 14.67 -0.75 -2.09
C ARG A 224 15.15 0.68 -1.98
N HIS A 225 16.08 0.92 -1.09
CA HIS A 225 16.83 2.16 -1.00
C HIS A 225 18.23 1.93 -1.54
N LYS A 226 18.66 2.85 -2.41
CA LYS A 226 20.06 2.86 -2.84
C LYS A 226 20.86 3.43 -1.66
N LEU A 227 21.47 2.54 -0.88
CA LEU A 227 22.46 2.93 0.10
C LEU A 227 23.77 3.11 -0.66
N ASP A 228 24.38 4.28 -0.55
CA ASP A 228 25.77 4.47 -0.99
C ASP A 228 26.62 3.61 -0.05
N GLU A 229 27.37 2.67 -0.63
CA GLU A 229 28.34 1.83 0.08
C GLU A 229 29.53 2.66 0.58
#